data_89b972c7e8ce55f910857512bb2449c6
#
_entry.id   89b972c7e8ce55f910857512bb2449c6
#
_cell.length_a   1.000
_cell.length_b   1.000
_cell.length_c   1.000
_cell.angle_alpha   90.00
_cell.angle_beta   90.00
_cell.angle_gamma   90.00
#
_symmetry.space_group_name_H-M   'P 1'
#
loop_
_entity.id
_entity.type
_entity.pdbx_description
1 polymer ?
#
loop_
_entity_poly.entity_id
_entity_poly.type
_entity_poly.pdbx_seq_one_letter_code
_entity_poly.pdbx_strand_id
1 'polypeptide(L)'
;MTNFQFVISQLNCAVESEGLPNVINVIHWRYQATQVDGDKTWFAETYGASSVGQPNPQNFVPYEDVTEAEVISWLEAVLPVEAMQASLEANIALQITPKEVTLPLPWAPAPVPPTSVVEEPVLTENSGQVL
;
A
#
# COMPACT_ATOMS: atom_id res chain seq x y z
N MET A 1 -1.81 -13.55 -14.48
CA MET A 1 -3.06 -13.02 -13.93
C MET A 1 -2.78 -12.26 -12.65
N THR A 2 -3.43 -11.13 -12.49
CA THR A 2 -3.21 -10.27 -11.32
C THR A 2 -4.28 -10.53 -10.28
N ASN A 3 -3.86 -10.75 -9.05
CA ASN A 3 -4.77 -10.92 -7.91
C ASN A 3 -4.81 -9.63 -7.11
N PHE A 4 -5.99 -9.26 -6.67
CA PHE A 4 -6.19 -8.05 -5.87
C PHE A 4 -6.77 -8.41 -4.52
N GLN A 5 -6.36 -7.68 -3.49
CA GLN A 5 -6.80 -7.95 -2.13
C GLN A 5 -6.80 -6.69 -1.30
N PHE A 6 -7.89 -6.46 -0.58
CA PHE A 6 -7.92 -5.43 0.45
C PHE A 6 -7.34 -5.99 1.74
N VAL A 7 -6.56 -5.16 2.42
CA VAL A 7 -6.07 -5.45 3.76
C VAL A 7 -6.51 -4.29 4.65
N ILE A 8 -7.21 -4.61 5.72
CA ILE A 8 -7.64 -3.59 6.67
C ILE A 8 -6.53 -3.45 7.70
N SER A 9 -5.91 -2.28 7.74
CA SER A 9 -4.77 -2.10 8.64
C SER A 9 -5.17 -1.52 9.99
N GLN A 10 -6.27 -0.75 10.03
CA GLN A 10 -6.67 -0.11 11.27
C GLN A 10 -8.08 0.44 11.13
N LEU A 11 -8.83 0.39 12.22
CA LEU A 11 -10.15 1.00 12.29
C LEU A 11 -10.13 2.05 13.39
N ASN A 12 -10.52 3.27 13.05
CA ASN A 12 -10.71 4.31 14.06
C ASN A 12 -12.19 4.37 14.40
N CYS A 13 -12.49 4.44 15.68
CA CYS A 13 -13.86 4.40 16.14
C CYS A 13 -14.14 5.59 17.05
N ALA A 14 -15.32 6.17 16.91
CA ALA A 14 -15.83 7.10 17.90
C ALA A 14 -16.25 6.28 19.11
N VAL A 15 -15.87 6.73 20.30
CA VAL A 15 -16.29 6.04 21.53
C VAL A 15 -17.81 5.99 21.59
N GLU A 16 -18.45 7.04 21.14
CA GLU A 16 -19.91 7.10 21.07
C GLU A 16 -20.30 8.03 19.92
N SER A 17 -21.33 7.64 19.15
CA SER A 17 -21.91 8.47 18.11
C SER A 17 -23.38 8.13 18.00
N GLU A 18 -24.24 9.15 18.06
CA GLU A 18 -25.69 8.97 17.95
C GLU A 18 -26.23 7.97 18.97
N GLY A 19 -25.62 7.92 20.18
CA GLY A 19 -26.02 7.00 21.21
C GLY A 19 -25.50 5.59 21.05
N LEU A 20 -24.68 5.33 20.03
CA LEU A 20 -24.12 4.01 19.77
C LEU A 20 -22.65 3.97 20.17
N PRO A 21 -22.18 2.84 20.75
CA PRO A 21 -20.79 2.75 21.20
C PRO A 21 -19.87 2.26 20.08
N ASN A 22 -18.63 2.69 20.14
CA ASN A 22 -17.54 2.18 19.30
C ASN A 22 -17.93 2.15 17.82
N VAL A 23 -18.32 3.32 17.32
CA VAL A 23 -18.76 3.45 15.93
C VAL A 23 -17.56 3.69 15.04
N ILE A 24 -17.34 2.80 14.06
CA ILE A 24 -16.25 2.96 13.11
C ILE A 24 -16.46 4.25 12.33
N ASN A 25 -15.46 5.14 12.36
CA ASN A 25 -15.56 6.39 11.61
C ASN A 25 -14.48 6.55 10.55
N VAL A 26 -13.38 5.82 10.64
CA VAL A 26 -12.35 5.85 9.60
C VAL A 26 -11.81 4.42 9.41
N ILE A 27 -11.72 4.00 8.17
CA ILE A 27 -11.15 2.71 7.82
C ILE A 27 -9.82 2.96 7.13
N HIS A 28 -8.73 2.45 7.71
CA HIS A 28 -7.42 2.49 7.10
C HIS A 28 -7.22 1.20 6.33
N TRP A 29 -6.93 1.31 5.04
CA TRP A 29 -6.89 0.14 4.18
C TRP A 29 -5.67 0.17 3.27
N ARG A 30 -5.32 -1.01 2.80
CA ARG A 30 -4.34 -1.19 1.74
C ARG A 30 -4.98 -2.04 0.66
N TYR A 31 -4.71 -1.71 -0.58
CA TYR A 31 -5.19 -2.50 -1.70
C TYR A 31 -3.97 -3.00 -2.43
N GLN A 32 -3.84 -4.30 -2.51
CA GLN A 32 -2.63 -4.94 -3.00
C GLN A 32 -2.91 -5.70 -4.29
N ALA A 33 -1.95 -5.64 -5.20
CA ALA A 33 -1.99 -6.40 -6.44
C ALA A 33 -0.75 -7.27 -6.50
N THR A 34 -0.95 -8.54 -6.84
CA THR A 34 0.13 -9.50 -6.97
C THR A 34 0.00 -10.20 -8.30
N GLN A 35 1.09 -10.27 -9.04
CA GLN A 35 1.13 -10.98 -10.32
C GLN A 35 2.28 -11.96 -10.29
N VAL A 36 1.96 -13.23 -10.53
CA VAL A 36 2.97 -14.28 -10.59
C VAL A 36 3.26 -14.59 -12.04
N ASP A 37 4.53 -14.55 -12.39
CA ASP A 37 4.98 -14.81 -13.75
C ASP A 37 6.16 -15.81 -13.69
N GLY A 38 5.85 -17.08 -13.84
CA GLY A 38 6.84 -18.11 -13.67
C GLY A 38 7.30 -18.18 -12.21
N ASP A 39 8.59 -18.00 -11.99
CA ASP A 39 9.15 -18.00 -10.66
C ASP A 39 9.32 -16.59 -10.09
N LYS A 40 8.76 -15.59 -10.76
CA LYS A 40 8.81 -14.21 -10.29
C LYS A 40 7.45 -13.76 -9.81
N THR A 41 7.43 -12.97 -8.75
CA THR A 41 6.22 -12.38 -8.22
C THR A 41 6.37 -10.87 -8.22
N TRP A 42 5.40 -10.20 -8.81
CA TRP A 42 5.39 -8.73 -8.89
C TRP A 42 4.32 -8.22 -7.96
N PHE A 43 4.59 -7.11 -7.33
CA PHE A 43 3.71 -6.58 -6.30
C PHE A 43 3.55 -5.08 -6.46
N ALA A 44 2.32 -4.59 -6.25
CA ALA A 44 2.03 -3.17 -6.19
C ALA A 44 0.98 -2.96 -5.11
N GLU A 45 0.99 -1.79 -4.51
CA GLU A 45 0.09 -1.51 -3.41
C GLU A 45 -0.28 -0.03 -3.41
N THR A 46 -1.54 0.23 -3.10
CA THR A 46 -1.98 1.58 -2.75
C THR A 46 -2.66 1.51 -1.40
N TYR A 47 -2.74 2.63 -0.71
CA TYR A 47 -3.34 2.67 0.61
C TYR A 47 -4.06 3.98 0.81
N GLY A 48 -4.89 4.01 1.83
CA GLY A 48 -5.61 5.22 2.14
C GLY A 48 -6.44 5.07 3.40
N ALA A 49 -7.23 6.08 3.66
CA ALA A 49 -8.16 6.10 4.77
C ALA A 49 -9.49 6.63 4.25
N SER A 50 -10.55 5.93 4.57
CA SER A 50 -11.89 6.30 4.12
C SER A 50 -12.76 6.60 5.32
N SER A 51 -13.46 7.72 5.27
CA SER A 51 -14.40 8.10 6.32
C SER A 51 -15.70 7.34 6.13
N VAL A 52 -16.24 6.87 7.25
CA VAL A 52 -17.55 6.22 7.27
C VAL A 52 -18.57 7.25 7.73
N GLY A 53 -19.72 7.29 7.08
CA GLY A 53 -20.74 8.25 7.44
C GLY A 53 -21.39 7.95 8.78
N GLN A 54 -22.41 8.71 9.12
CA GLN A 54 -23.14 8.54 10.36
C GLN A 54 -23.72 7.14 10.46
N PRO A 55 -23.72 6.56 11.66
CA PRO A 55 -24.31 5.23 11.80
C PRO A 55 -25.82 5.28 11.64
N ASN A 56 -26.36 4.21 11.08
CA ASN A 56 -27.82 4.04 10.99
C ASN A 56 -28.24 3.10 12.12
N PRO A 57 -28.93 3.60 13.14
CA PRO A 57 -29.28 2.75 14.28
C PRO A 57 -30.05 1.49 13.90
N GLN A 58 -30.79 1.55 12.80
CA GLN A 58 -31.57 0.39 12.36
C GLN A 58 -30.72 -0.69 11.72
N ASN A 59 -29.55 -0.33 11.22
CA ASN A 59 -28.64 -1.26 10.54
C ASN A 59 -27.29 -1.35 11.24
N PHE A 60 -27.19 -0.81 12.44
CA PHE A 60 -25.92 -0.77 13.13
C PHE A 60 -25.47 -2.18 13.56
N VAL A 61 -24.21 -2.50 13.25
CA VAL A 61 -23.59 -3.75 13.68
C VAL A 61 -22.61 -3.41 14.80
N PRO A 62 -22.79 -4.00 15.97
CA PRO A 62 -21.84 -3.74 17.07
C PRO A 62 -20.41 -4.06 16.65
N TYR A 63 -19.47 -3.31 17.19
CA TYR A 63 -18.08 -3.42 16.76
C TYR A 63 -17.56 -4.87 16.85
N GLU A 64 -17.90 -5.56 17.92
CA GLU A 64 -17.42 -6.92 18.14
C GLU A 64 -18.00 -7.92 17.14
N ASP A 65 -19.07 -7.53 16.44
CA ASP A 65 -19.70 -8.40 15.45
C ASP A 65 -19.31 -8.05 14.02
N VAL A 66 -18.51 -6.98 13.82
CA VAL A 66 -18.09 -6.56 12.50
C VAL A 66 -17.04 -7.53 11.98
N THR A 67 -17.19 -7.95 10.72
CA THR A 67 -16.22 -8.83 10.08
C THR A 67 -15.40 -8.07 9.06
N GLU A 68 -14.23 -8.62 8.74
CA GLU A 68 -13.38 -8.02 7.70
C GLU A 68 -14.12 -7.97 6.36
N ALA A 69 -14.88 -9.02 6.05
CA ALA A 69 -15.61 -9.06 4.79
C ALA A 69 -16.62 -7.92 4.70
N GLU A 70 -17.27 -7.57 5.79
CA GLU A 70 -18.20 -6.44 5.81
C GLU A 70 -17.49 -5.12 5.55
N VAL A 71 -16.35 -4.92 6.22
CA VAL A 71 -15.58 -3.68 6.04
C VAL A 71 -15.12 -3.57 4.60
N ILE A 72 -14.65 -4.65 4.02
CA ILE A 72 -14.23 -4.66 2.63
C ILE A 72 -15.39 -4.33 1.70
N SER A 73 -16.59 -4.87 1.99
CA SER A 73 -17.74 -4.56 1.14
C SER A 73 -18.12 -3.09 1.20
N TRP A 74 -17.97 -2.46 2.37
CA TRP A 74 -18.20 -1.02 2.49
C TRP A 74 -17.21 -0.23 1.63
N LEU A 75 -15.95 -0.64 1.64
CA LEU A 75 -14.92 0.02 0.83
C LEU A 75 -15.19 -0.16 -0.66
N GLU A 76 -15.59 -1.36 -1.07
CA GLU A 76 -15.87 -1.62 -2.48
C GLU A 76 -17.05 -0.79 -2.98
N ALA A 77 -17.96 -0.44 -2.09
CA ALA A 77 -19.11 0.37 -2.47
C ALA A 77 -18.77 1.83 -2.71
N VAL A 78 -17.71 2.35 -2.09
CA VAL A 78 -17.39 3.77 -2.15
C VAL A 78 -16.10 4.08 -2.89
N LEU A 79 -15.19 3.13 -3.04
CA LEU A 79 -13.91 3.37 -3.69
C LEU A 79 -13.98 3.03 -5.18
N PRO A 80 -13.21 3.74 -6.01
CA PRO A 80 -13.17 3.43 -7.45
C PRO A 80 -12.27 2.22 -7.71
N VAL A 81 -12.76 1.04 -7.35
CA VAL A 81 -11.96 -0.18 -7.35
C VAL A 81 -11.38 -0.48 -8.74
N GLU A 82 -12.18 -0.30 -9.78
CA GLU A 82 -11.69 -0.58 -11.14
C GLU A 82 -10.52 0.31 -11.52
N ALA A 83 -10.61 1.60 -11.15
CA ALA A 83 -9.52 2.53 -11.42
C ALA A 83 -8.30 2.19 -10.59
N MET A 84 -8.50 1.75 -9.36
CA MET A 84 -7.40 1.33 -8.49
C MET A 84 -6.70 0.10 -9.07
N GLN A 85 -7.48 -0.86 -9.56
CA GLN A 85 -6.93 -2.05 -10.19
C GLN A 85 -6.10 -1.68 -11.41
N ALA A 86 -6.63 -0.78 -12.25
CA ALA A 86 -5.91 -0.35 -13.44
C ALA A 86 -4.59 0.33 -13.09
N SER A 87 -4.60 1.17 -12.06
CA SER A 87 -3.39 1.83 -11.59
C SER A 87 -2.34 0.84 -11.10
N LEU A 88 -2.79 -0.15 -10.34
CA LEU A 88 -1.85 -1.14 -9.81
C LEU A 88 -1.30 -2.03 -10.92
N GLU A 89 -2.15 -2.39 -11.88
CA GLU A 89 -1.68 -3.16 -13.03
C GLU A 89 -0.68 -2.38 -13.86
N ALA A 90 -0.92 -1.07 -14.03
CA ALA A 90 0.03 -0.22 -14.76
C ALA A 90 1.35 -0.14 -14.00
N ASN A 91 1.30 -0.06 -12.68
CA ASN A 91 2.50 -0.04 -11.86
C ASN A 91 3.30 -1.34 -12.05
N ILE A 92 2.62 -2.47 -12.00
CA ILE A 92 3.28 -3.76 -12.19
C ILE A 92 3.88 -3.85 -13.59
N ALA A 93 3.15 -3.38 -14.61
CA ALA A 93 3.67 -3.39 -15.97
C ALA A 93 4.97 -2.58 -16.09
N LEU A 94 5.05 -1.45 -15.37
CA LEU A 94 6.27 -0.66 -15.36
C LEU A 94 7.40 -1.33 -14.60
N GLN A 95 7.09 -2.16 -13.61
CA GLN A 95 8.12 -2.94 -12.94
C GLN A 95 8.69 -4.00 -13.86
N ILE A 96 7.82 -4.62 -14.67
CA ILE A 96 8.25 -5.67 -15.61
C ILE A 96 9.01 -5.07 -16.78
N THR A 97 8.52 -3.95 -17.31
CA THR A 97 9.14 -3.28 -18.47
C THR A 97 9.30 -1.80 -18.13
N PRO A 98 10.31 -1.44 -17.34
CA PRO A 98 10.48 -0.05 -16.94
C PRO A 98 10.85 0.83 -18.10
N LYS A 99 10.30 2.04 -18.09
CA LYS A 99 10.65 3.05 -19.08
C LYS A 99 11.88 3.84 -18.70
N GLU A 100 12.20 3.84 -17.41
CA GLU A 100 13.38 4.51 -16.88
C GLU A 100 14.09 3.59 -15.93
N VAL A 101 15.39 3.59 -15.98
CA VAL A 101 16.20 2.83 -15.04
C VAL A 101 17.34 3.70 -14.57
N THR A 102 17.84 3.42 -13.36
CA THR A 102 19.05 4.04 -12.86
C THR A 102 20.21 3.15 -13.19
N LEU A 103 21.09 3.62 -14.05
CA LEU A 103 22.25 2.85 -14.46
C LEU A 103 23.47 3.28 -13.65
N PRO A 104 24.41 2.37 -13.42
CA PRO A 104 25.67 2.78 -12.79
C PRO A 104 26.36 3.81 -13.66
N LEU A 105 27.08 4.71 -13.02
CA LEU A 105 27.83 5.71 -13.76
C LEU A 105 28.92 5.00 -14.54
N PRO A 106 29.10 5.34 -15.86
CA PRO A 106 30.08 4.61 -16.68
C PRO A 106 31.51 4.66 -16.15
N TRP A 107 31.81 5.72 -15.42
CA TRP A 107 33.17 5.92 -14.89
C TRP A 107 33.33 5.43 -13.46
N ALA A 108 32.28 4.88 -12.85
CA ALA A 108 32.35 4.43 -11.45
C ALA A 108 32.79 2.99 -11.40
N PRO A 109 33.43 2.57 -10.30
CA PRO A 109 33.75 1.16 -10.11
C PRO A 109 32.47 0.32 -10.06
N ALA A 110 32.61 -0.96 -10.30
CA ALA A 110 31.50 -1.87 -10.23
C ALA A 110 30.86 -1.80 -8.84
N PRO A 111 29.53 -1.92 -8.74
CA PRO A 111 28.85 -1.86 -7.45
C PRO A 111 29.30 -3.01 -6.54
N VAL A 112 29.41 -2.71 -5.25
CA VAL A 112 29.72 -3.76 -4.27
C VAL A 112 28.42 -4.46 -3.88
N PRO A 113 28.50 -5.72 -3.47
CA PRO A 113 27.29 -6.42 -3.02
C PRO A 113 26.71 -5.75 -1.79
N PRO A 114 25.39 -5.79 -1.62
CA PRO A 114 24.75 -5.13 -0.48
C PRO A 114 25.28 -5.59 0.87
N THR A 115 25.75 -6.81 0.97
CA THR A 115 26.29 -7.32 2.22
C THR A 115 27.60 -6.69 2.62
N SER A 116 28.23 -5.98 1.70
CA SER A 116 29.53 -5.36 1.97
C SER A 116 29.42 -4.12 2.84
N VAL A 117 28.45 -3.58 2.86
CA VAL A 117 28.12 -2.40 3.57
C VAL A 117 29.17 -1.53 4.11
N VAL A 118 29.37 -0.92 4.56
CA VAL A 118 29.77 -0.27 5.29
C VAL A 118 29.84 1.00 5.29
N GLU A 119 29.95 1.27 5.49
CA GLU A 119 30.04 2.09 5.47
C GLU A 119 30.07 3.09 5.08
N GLU A 120 30.43 3.67 5.31
CA GLU A 120 30.43 4.56 5.07
C GLU A 120 30.71 5.39 4.78
N PRO A 121 31.15 5.78 4.88
CA PRO A 121 31.22 6.70 4.64
C PRO A 121 31.54 7.37 4.11
N VAL A 122 32.02 7.57 4.24
CA VAL A 122 32.21 8.16 3.89
C VAL A 122 32.39 8.88 3.25
N LEU A 123 32.78 9.23 3.32
CA LEU A 123 32.87 9.85 2.84
C LEU A 123 33.33 10.42 2.41
N THR A 124 33.81 10.60 2.62
CA THR A 124 34.11 11.06 2.33
C THR A 124 34.66 11.41 1.71
N GLU A 125 35.05 11.47 1.79
CA GLU A 125 35.36 11.81 1.26
C GLU A 125 35.62 12.25 0.53
N ASN A 126 35.90 12.29 0.65
CA ASN A 126 35.92 12.64 -0.03
C ASN A 126 36.16 13.15 -0.56
N SER A 127 36.35 13.24 -0.35
CA SER A 127 36.36 13.65 -0.81
C SER A 127 36.44 14.23 -1.51
N GLY A 128 36.46 14.42 -1.55
CA GLY A 128 36.29 15.00 -2.16
C GLY A 128 36.11 15.49 -2.80
N GLN A 129 35.74 15.57 -2.84
CA GLN A 129 35.20 15.86 -3.33
C GLN A 129 34.66 16.54 -3.80
N VAL A 130 34.51 16.89 -3.67
CA VAL A 130 33.87 17.37 -4.03
C VAL A 130 33.27 17.80 -4.54
N LEU A 131 32.72 18.26 -4.61
CA LEU A 131 32.19 18.71 -5.30
C LEU A 131 31.67 19.10 -5.58
#